data_0b4f1cc5928318e640e7e8c5f0a169ef
#
_entry.id   0b4f1cc5928318e640e7e8c5f0a169ef
#
_cell.length_a   1.000
_cell.length_b   1.000
_cell.length_c   1.000
_cell.angle_alpha   90.00
_cell.angle_beta   90.00
_cell.angle_gamma   90.00
#
_symmetry.space_group_name_H-M   'P 1'
#
loop_
_entity.id
_entity.type
_entity.pdbx_description
1 polymer ?
#
loop_
_entity_poly.entity_id
_entity_poly.type
_entity_poly.pdbx_seq_one_letter_code
_entity_poly.pdbx_strand_id
1 'polypeptide(L)'
;MGKTRLVMELGTGVDLHGGDCTKAAKRAVEDAIRHSSLLFVADTMSKGIRPKMYVDVTIAAPNPNTVNGSVVLEALPFGEKTIQVVNGGMEVARAEPNMIIMCNAAVLVTIET
;
A
#
# COMPACT_ATOMS: atom_id res chain seq x y z
N MET A 1 1.51 -26.23 8.45
CA MET A 1 0.59 -25.30 9.05
C MET A 1 1.28 -24.11 9.63
N GLY A 2 1.52 -23.16 8.93
CA GLY A 2 2.10 -21.91 9.35
C GLY A 2 1.91 -20.90 8.27
N LYS A 3 2.38 -19.70 8.53
CA LYS A 3 2.33 -18.63 7.56
C LYS A 3 3.72 -18.47 6.97
N THR A 4 3.79 -18.41 5.67
CA THR A 4 5.05 -18.18 4.96
C THR A 4 4.99 -16.84 4.28
N ARG A 5 5.97 -15.99 4.57
CA ARG A 5 6.11 -14.70 3.90
C ARG A 5 6.48 -14.96 2.44
N LEU A 6 5.69 -14.43 1.54
CA LEU A 6 5.89 -14.66 0.12
C LEU A 6 6.58 -13.47 -0.54
N VAL A 7 6.14 -12.27 -0.24
CA VAL A 7 6.58 -11.04 -0.92
C VAL A 7 6.55 -9.89 0.06
N MET A 8 7.55 -9.01 -0.05
CA MET A 8 7.48 -7.68 0.55
C MET A 8 7.87 -6.68 -0.53
N GLU A 9 6.99 -5.70 -0.77
CA GLU A 9 7.24 -4.65 -1.74
C GLU A 9 7.08 -3.28 -1.10
N LEU A 10 7.89 -2.34 -1.54
CA LEU A 10 7.85 -0.96 -1.08
C LEU A 10 7.41 -0.06 -2.22
N GLY A 11 6.68 0.98 -1.91
CA GLY A 11 6.23 1.93 -2.90
C GLY A 11 6.14 3.34 -2.35
N THR A 12 6.07 4.28 -3.26
CA THR A 12 5.96 5.71 -2.94
C THR A 12 4.85 6.31 -3.78
N GLY A 13 4.04 7.15 -3.16
CA GLY A 13 3.00 7.87 -3.84
C GLY A 13 3.01 9.34 -3.46
N VAL A 14 2.65 10.20 -4.41
CA VAL A 14 2.69 11.64 -4.25
C VAL A 14 1.36 12.25 -4.66
N ASP A 15 0.88 13.22 -3.87
CA ASP A 15 -0.20 14.10 -4.27
C ASP A 15 0.38 15.52 -4.38
N LEU A 16 0.34 16.09 -5.58
CA LEU A 16 1.00 17.35 -5.89
C LEU A 16 0.13 18.58 -5.61
N HIS A 17 -1.18 18.43 -5.49
CA HIS A 17 -2.07 19.58 -5.49
C HIS A 17 -3.08 19.64 -4.35
N GLY A 18 -3.49 18.53 -3.80
CA GLY A 18 -4.58 18.52 -2.84
C GLY A 18 -4.19 18.36 -1.38
N GLY A 19 -2.94 18.06 -1.10
CA GLY A 19 -2.49 17.77 0.26
C GLY A 19 -3.21 16.54 0.85
N ASP A 20 -3.60 15.61 0.01
CA ASP A 20 -4.44 14.46 0.39
C ASP A 20 -3.58 13.23 0.66
N CYS A 21 -3.43 12.91 1.95
CA CYS A 21 -2.64 11.74 2.36
C CYS A 21 -3.27 10.42 1.90
N THR A 22 -4.59 10.33 1.84
CA THR A 22 -5.26 9.12 1.36
C THR A 22 -4.92 8.84 -0.10
N LYS A 23 -4.97 9.89 -0.92
CA LYS A 23 -4.63 9.77 -2.34
C LYS A 23 -3.17 9.38 -2.52
N ALA A 24 -2.26 10.03 -1.80
CA ALA A 24 -0.84 9.71 -1.85
C ALA A 24 -0.57 8.29 -1.37
N ALA A 25 -1.23 7.85 -0.30
CA ALA A 25 -1.09 6.50 0.24
C ALA A 25 -1.60 5.45 -0.75
N LYS A 26 -2.73 5.70 -1.39
CA LYS A 26 -3.26 4.78 -2.39
C LYS A 26 -2.29 4.64 -3.57
N ARG A 27 -1.72 5.74 -4.02
CA ARG A 27 -0.69 5.72 -5.07
C ARG A 27 0.56 4.97 -4.64
N ALA A 28 0.92 5.07 -3.35
CA ALA A 28 2.08 4.33 -2.82
C ALA A 28 1.85 2.82 -2.87
N VAL A 29 0.64 2.37 -2.53
CA VAL A 29 0.28 0.95 -2.62
C VAL A 29 0.28 0.50 -4.09
N GLU A 30 -0.30 1.31 -4.97
CA GLU A 30 -0.31 1.00 -6.41
C GLU A 30 1.11 0.89 -6.96
N ASP A 31 2.01 1.75 -6.51
CA ASP A 31 3.41 1.67 -6.90
C ASP A 31 4.06 0.37 -6.42
N ALA A 32 3.81 0.00 -5.17
CA ALA A 32 4.35 -1.24 -4.59
C ALA A 32 3.89 -2.47 -5.39
N ILE A 33 2.62 -2.54 -5.75
CA ILE A 33 2.08 -3.70 -6.45
C ILE A 33 2.48 -3.78 -7.93
N ARG A 34 3.01 -2.71 -8.50
CA ARG A 34 3.55 -2.77 -9.87
C ARG A 34 4.87 -3.51 -9.95
N HIS A 35 5.52 -3.75 -8.83
CA HIS A 35 6.77 -4.48 -8.82
C HIS A 35 6.52 -5.96 -9.07
N SER A 36 7.44 -6.59 -9.81
CA SER A 36 7.24 -7.88 -10.45
C SER A 36 6.84 -9.04 -9.53
N SER A 37 7.22 -8.97 -8.25
CA SER A 37 6.96 -10.06 -7.31
C SER A 37 5.47 -10.36 -7.15
N LEU A 38 4.63 -9.32 -7.22
CA LEU A 38 3.18 -9.50 -7.08
C LEU A 38 2.53 -10.07 -8.34
N LEU A 39 3.18 -9.97 -9.48
CA LEU A 39 2.74 -10.63 -10.70
C LEU A 39 2.80 -12.15 -10.55
N PHE A 40 3.80 -12.66 -9.84
CA PHE A 40 3.91 -14.08 -9.54
C PHE A 40 2.70 -14.58 -8.74
N VAL A 41 2.26 -13.81 -7.76
CA VAL A 41 1.08 -14.14 -6.96
C VAL A 41 -0.16 -14.20 -7.85
N ALA A 42 -0.35 -13.21 -8.69
CA ALA A 42 -1.48 -13.16 -9.60
C ALA A 42 -1.47 -14.34 -10.57
N ASP A 43 -0.31 -14.71 -11.09
CA ASP A 43 -0.16 -15.86 -11.98
C ASP A 43 -0.53 -17.15 -11.27
N THR A 44 -0.06 -17.33 -10.04
CA THR A 44 -0.39 -18.51 -9.23
C THR A 44 -1.90 -18.64 -9.05
N MET A 45 -2.56 -17.54 -8.75
CA MET A 45 -4.01 -17.55 -8.57
C MET A 45 -4.76 -17.82 -9.88
N SER A 46 -4.23 -17.35 -11.01
CA SER A 46 -4.86 -17.60 -12.31
C SER A 46 -4.82 -19.08 -12.70
N LYS A 47 -3.90 -19.83 -12.15
CA LYS A 47 -3.79 -21.27 -12.37
C LYS A 47 -4.70 -22.10 -11.46
N GLY A 48 -5.59 -21.44 -10.73
CA GLY A 48 -6.54 -22.13 -9.85
C GLY A 48 -6.01 -22.43 -8.47
N ILE A 49 -4.80 -22.02 -8.16
CA ILE A 49 -4.23 -22.19 -6.83
C ILE A 49 -4.74 -21.07 -5.95
N ARG A 50 -5.43 -21.43 -4.86
CA ARG A 50 -6.11 -20.48 -3.98
C ARG A 50 -5.65 -20.63 -2.54
N PRO A 51 -4.37 -20.34 -2.23
CA PRO A 51 -3.93 -20.38 -0.84
C PRO A 51 -4.62 -19.28 -0.06
N LYS A 52 -4.79 -19.46 1.24
CA LYS A 52 -5.24 -18.38 2.11
C LYS A 52 -4.12 -17.34 2.18
N MET A 53 -4.46 -16.12 1.85
CA MET A 53 -3.49 -15.05 1.67
C MET A 53 -3.82 -13.89 2.59
N TYR A 54 -2.79 -13.34 3.20
CA TYR A 54 -2.88 -12.17 4.06
C TYR A 54 -2.04 -11.05 3.44
N VAL A 55 -2.61 -9.86 3.38
CA VAL A 55 -1.91 -8.70 2.85
C VAL A 55 -1.88 -7.63 3.93
N ASP A 56 -0.71 -7.37 4.46
CA ASP A 56 -0.52 -6.40 5.53
C ASP A 56 0.16 -5.17 4.95
N VAL A 57 -0.52 -4.03 5.07
CA VAL A 57 -0.05 -2.76 4.52
C VAL A 57 0.35 -1.86 5.67
N THR A 58 1.53 -1.26 5.55
CA THR A 58 1.96 -0.18 6.42
C THR A 58 2.14 1.06 5.58
N ILE A 59 1.47 2.14 5.97
CA ILE A 59 1.57 3.44 5.31
C ILE A 59 2.31 4.40 6.24
N ALA A 60 3.30 5.09 5.70
CA ALA A 60 3.95 6.21 6.37
C ALA A 60 3.44 7.49 5.73
N ALA A 61 2.79 8.34 6.51
CA ALA A 61 2.16 9.56 6.03
C ALA A 61 2.46 10.72 6.97
N PRO A 62 2.63 11.96 6.45
CA PRO A 62 2.92 13.11 7.31
C PRO A 62 1.73 13.50 8.20
N ASN A 63 0.51 13.19 7.78
CA ASN A 63 -0.69 13.43 8.59
C ASN A 63 -1.47 12.11 8.69
N PRO A 64 -0.99 11.17 9.51
CA PRO A 64 -1.52 9.80 9.48
C PRO A 64 -3.00 9.70 9.84
N ASN A 65 -3.51 10.60 10.68
CA ASN A 65 -4.91 10.58 11.09
C ASN A 65 -5.88 10.93 9.97
N THR A 66 -5.38 11.49 8.86
CA THR A 66 -6.22 11.87 7.72
C THR A 66 -6.33 10.76 6.68
N VAL A 67 -5.60 9.68 6.84
CA VAL A 67 -5.63 8.58 5.88
C VAL A 67 -6.86 7.72 6.10
N ASN A 68 -7.65 7.56 5.04
CA ASN A 68 -8.78 6.62 5.05
C ASN A 68 -8.28 5.25 4.61
N GLY A 69 -8.03 4.37 5.59
CA GLY A 69 -7.45 3.06 5.32
C GLY A 69 -8.29 2.20 4.39
N SER A 70 -9.61 2.28 4.51
CA SER A 70 -10.51 1.49 3.65
C SER A 70 -10.33 1.84 2.18
N VAL A 71 -10.16 3.12 1.88
CA VAL A 71 -9.95 3.60 0.52
C VAL A 71 -8.59 3.13 -0.01
N VAL A 72 -7.56 3.18 0.83
CA VAL A 72 -6.22 2.72 0.45
C VAL A 72 -6.24 1.24 0.10
N LEU A 73 -6.95 0.43 0.91
CA LEU A 73 -7.01 -1.02 0.69
C LEU A 73 -7.76 -1.40 -0.59
N GLU A 74 -8.55 -0.49 -1.16
CA GLU A 74 -9.20 -0.74 -2.45
C GLU A 74 -8.20 -0.97 -3.59
N ALA A 75 -6.97 -0.52 -3.43
CA ALA A 75 -5.93 -0.74 -4.43
C ALA A 75 -5.47 -2.20 -4.50
N LEU A 76 -5.82 -3.01 -3.51
CA LEU A 76 -5.38 -4.41 -3.44
C LEU A 76 -6.51 -5.33 -3.88
N PRO A 77 -6.27 -6.19 -4.89
CA PRO A 77 -7.33 -7.00 -5.49
C PRO A 77 -7.62 -8.31 -4.77
N PHE A 78 -6.82 -8.72 -3.79
CA PHE A 78 -6.96 -10.05 -3.19
C PHE A 78 -6.48 -10.09 -1.75
N GLY A 79 -6.86 -11.18 -1.06
CA GLY A 79 -6.37 -11.52 0.27
C GLY A 79 -7.14 -10.90 1.42
N GLU A 80 -6.84 -11.34 2.62
CA GLU A 80 -7.31 -10.70 3.85
C GLU A 80 -6.38 -9.54 4.14
N LYS A 81 -6.93 -8.34 4.20
CA LYS A 81 -6.15 -7.10 4.21
C LYS A 81 -6.18 -6.44 5.56
N THR A 82 -5.02 -5.98 6.00
CA THR A 82 -4.91 -5.11 7.17
C THR A 82 -4.12 -3.88 6.79
N ILE A 83 -4.33 -2.80 7.51
CA ILE A 83 -3.59 -1.57 7.30
C ILE A 83 -3.22 -0.94 8.63
N GLN A 84 -1.99 -0.45 8.69
CA GLN A 84 -1.46 0.33 9.78
C GLN A 84 -0.90 1.62 9.19
N VAL A 85 -1.24 2.75 9.79
CA VAL A 85 -0.75 4.04 9.32
C VAL A 85 0.12 4.65 10.41
N VAL A 86 1.34 4.99 10.06
CA VAL A 86 2.30 5.58 10.96
C VAL A 86 2.74 6.95 10.46
N ASN A 87 3.32 7.74 11.33
CA ASN A 87 3.88 9.03 10.95
C ASN A 87 5.13 8.82 10.11
N GLY A 88 5.23 9.55 9.02
CA GLY A 88 6.37 9.46 8.11
C GLY A 88 6.05 10.15 6.79
N GLY A 89 6.69 9.69 5.72
CA GLY A 89 6.51 10.35 4.44
C GLY A 89 7.13 11.74 4.45
N MET A 90 6.57 12.63 3.61
CA MET A 90 7.09 13.98 3.49
C MET A 90 5.97 14.93 3.12
N GLU A 91 6.02 16.12 3.72
CA GLU A 91 5.11 17.21 3.36
C GLU A 91 5.97 18.42 3.00
N VAL A 92 5.75 18.94 1.80
CA VAL A 92 6.53 20.09 1.31
C VAL A 92 5.55 21.20 0.94
N ALA A 93 5.78 22.38 1.51
CA ALA A 93 4.97 23.54 1.19
C ALA A 93 5.35 24.07 -0.20
N ARG A 94 4.33 24.33 -1.01
CA ARG A 94 4.48 25.07 -2.26
C ARG A 94 3.87 26.46 -2.07
N ALA A 95 3.74 27.19 -3.16
CA ALA A 95 3.01 28.43 -3.11
C ALA A 95 1.58 28.15 -2.62
N GLU A 96 1.12 28.94 -1.65
CA GLU A 96 -0.21 28.77 -1.07
C GLU A 96 -1.30 28.63 -2.15
N PRO A 97 -2.31 27.77 -1.96
CA PRO A 97 -2.55 26.93 -0.79
C PRO A 97 -2.06 25.48 -0.95
N ASN A 98 -1.21 25.20 -1.91
CA ASN A 98 -0.86 23.82 -2.30
C ASN A 98 0.26 23.23 -1.45
N MET A 99 0.04 22.01 -1.02
CA MET A 99 1.05 21.19 -0.33
C MET A 99 1.36 19.97 -1.19
N ILE A 100 2.61 19.59 -1.21
CA ILE A 100 3.01 18.31 -1.80
C ILE A 100 3.08 17.29 -0.66
N ILE A 101 2.37 16.20 -0.82
CA ILE A 101 2.36 15.09 0.15
C ILE A 101 2.98 13.88 -0.51
N MET A 102 3.95 13.27 0.17
CA MET A 102 4.50 11.98 -0.23
C MET A 102 4.24 10.98 0.87
N CYS A 103 3.71 9.82 0.51
CA CYS A 103 3.53 8.69 1.40
C CYS A 103 4.37 7.51 0.93
N ASN A 104 4.79 6.68 1.87
CA ASN A 104 5.46 5.42 1.58
C ASN A 104 4.54 4.28 1.97
N ALA A 105 4.64 3.17 1.26
CA ALA A 105 3.88 1.97 1.57
C ALA A 105 4.82 0.77 1.63
N ALA A 106 4.58 -0.11 2.60
CA ALA A 106 5.14 -1.44 2.64
C ALA A 106 3.98 -2.42 2.53
N VAL A 107 4.04 -3.31 1.55
CA VAL A 107 3.01 -4.32 1.32
C VAL A 107 3.65 -5.68 1.55
N LEU A 108 3.18 -6.37 2.58
CA LEU A 108 3.68 -7.69 2.96
C LEU A 108 2.62 -8.72 2.64
N VAL A 109 2.95 -9.69 1.79
CA VAL A 109 2.06 -10.77 1.44
C VAL A 109 2.53 -12.05 2.11
N THR A 110 1.64 -12.68 2.85
CA THR A 110 1.88 -13.92 3.57
C THR A 110 0.85 -14.94 3.11
N ILE A 111 1.28 -16.17 2.91
CA ILE A 111 0.34 -17.26 2.62
C ILE A 111 0.35 -18.27 3.77
N GLU A 112 -0.80 -18.89 3.97
CA GLU A 112 -0.95 -19.94 4.95
C GLU A 112 -0.82 -21.29 4.24
N THR A 113 0.10 -22.08 4.72
CA THR A 113 0.40 -23.41 4.14
C THR A 113 -0.10 -24.53 5.02
#